data_c5b79ed794c7f32a04f819f03607bd9a
#
_entry.id   c5b79ed794c7f32a04f819f03607bd9a
#
_cell.length_a   1.000
_cell.length_b   1.000
_cell.length_c   1.000
_cell.angle_alpha   90.00
_cell.angle_beta   90.00
_cell.angle_gamma   90.00
#
_symmetry.space_group_name_H-M   'P 1'
#
loop_
_entity.id
_entity.type
_entity.pdbx_description
1 polymer ?
#
loop_
_entity_poly.entity_id
_entity_poly.type
_entity_poly.pdbx_seq_one_letter_code
_entity_poly.pdbx_strand_id
1 'polypeptide(L)'
;GFDQLRVEGLLCDVTLVPGDGDEVFPVHRAMMASASDYFKAMFTGGMKEQDLMCIKLHGVNKIGLKKIIDFIYTAKLSLNMDNLQDTLEAASFLQILPVLDFCKVFLISGLEFTG
;
A
#
# COMPACT_ATOMS: atom_id res chain seq x y z
N GLY A 1 -5.80 -9.11 15.54
CA GLY A 1 -5.98 -7.81 14.93
C GLY A 1 -6.37 -7.87 13.47
N PHE A 2 -6.38 -6.73 12.83
CA PHE A 2 -6.81 -6.62 11.43
C PHE A 2 -5.91 -7.40 10.48
N ASP A 3 -4.62 -7.53 10.80
CA ASP A 3 -3.71 -8.27 9.92
C ASP A 3 -4.10 -9.75 9.83
N GLN A 4 -4.50 -10.34 10.94
CA GLN A 4 -4.95 -11.74 10.92
C GLN A 4 -6.23 -11.87 10.10
N LEU A 5 -7.16 -10.92 10.24
CA LEU A 5 -8.37 -10.92 9.42
C LEU A 5 -8.03 -10.85 7.94
N ARG A 6 -7.05 -10.02 7.58
CA ARG A 6 -6.61 -9.90 6.20
C ARG A 6 -6.02 -11.20 5.67
N VAL A 7 -5.12 -11.82 6.43
CA VAL A 7 -4.47 -13.07 6.02
C VAL A 7 -5.50 -14.18 5.80
N GLU A 8 -6.52 -14.24 6.65
CA GLU A 8 -7.57 -15.24 6.54
C GLU A 8 -8.68 -14.83 5.58
N GLY A 9 -8.64 -13.62 5.04
CA GLY A 9 -9.65 -13.10 4.12
C GLY A 9 -10.97 -12.76 4.77
N LEU A 10 -10.98 -12.60 6.10
CA LEU A 10 -12.21 -12.37 6.86
C LEU A 10 -12.56 -10.89 6.90
N LEU A 11 -13.81 -10.58 6.62
CA LEU A 11 -14.37 -9.23 6.66
C LEU A 11 -13.70 -8.27 5.68
N CYS A 12 -12.91 -8.78 4.75
CA CYS A 12 -12.35 -7.96 3.68
C CYS A 12 -13.47 -7.53 2.75
N ASP A 13 -13.58 -6.24 2.52
CA ASP A 13 -14.69 -5.67 1.77
C ASP A 13 -14.25 -5.03 0.45
N VAL A 14 -12.98 -5.17 0.09
CA VAL A 14 -12.48 -4.70 -1.20
C VAL A 14 -11.24 -5.51 -1.58
N THR A 15 -11.03 -5.69 -2.88
CA THR A 15 -9.86 -6.36 -3.42
C THR A 15 -9.06 -5.37 -4.26
N LEU A 16 -7.77 -5.26 -4.01
CA LEU A 16 -6.88 -4.41 -4.79
C LEU A 16 -6.12 -5.24 -5.80
N VAL A 17 -6.03 -4.73 -7.03
CA VAL A 17 -5.32 -5.40 -8.13
C VAL A 17 -4.22 -4.47 -8.63
N PRO A 18 -2.95 -4.88 -8.54
CA PRO A 18 -1.85 -4.06 -9.06
C PRO A 18 -1.88 -4.00 -10.58
N GLY A 19 -1.24 -2.97 -11.13
CA GLY A 19 -1.25 -2.74 -12.57
C GLY A 19 -0.48 -3.76 -13.39
N ASP A 20 0.49 -4.45 -12.78
CA ASP A 20 1.39 -5.36 -13.47
C ASP A 20 1.11 -6.83 -13.19
N GLY A 21 0.08 -7.13 -12.42
CA GLY A 21 -0.05 -8.50 -11.96
C GLY A 21 -1.43 -9.06 -12.05
N ASP A 22 -1.44 -10.36 -11.92
CA ASP A 22 -2.62 -11.19 -11.78
C ASP A 22 -2.86 -11.56 -10.31
N GLU A 23 -1.95 -11.12 -9.41
CA GLU A 23 -2.11 -11.31 -7.98
C GLU A 23 -3.11 -10.28 -7.44
N VAL A 24 -3.95 -10.70 -6.49
CA VAL A 24 -4.97 -9.84 -5.91
C VAL A 24 -4.78 -9.77 -4.41
N PHE A 25 -5.20 -8.65 -3.81
CA PHE A 25 -5.00 -8.40 -2.39
C PHE A 25 -6.32 -7.99 -1.73
N PRO A 26 -7.02 -8.95 -1.08
CA PRO A 26 -8.21 -8.63 -0.30
C PRO A 26 -7.82 -7.81 0.94
N VAL A 27 -8.49 -6.69 1.16
CA VAL A 27 -8.18 -5.78 2.26
C VAL A 27 -9.46 -5.17 2.83
N HIS A 28 -9.31 -4.34 3.85
CA HIS A 28 -10.42 -3.65 4.49
C HIS A 28 -10.39 -2.18 4.12
N ARG A 29 -11.51 -1.66 3.59
CA ARG A 29 -11.58 -0.24 3.18
C ARG A 29 -11.20 0.69 4.32
N ALA A 30 -11.68 0.42 5.53
CA ALA A 30 -11.41 1.27 6.67
C ALA A 30 -9.92 1.36 6.98
N MET A 31 -9.20 0.23 6.88
CA MET A 31 -7.76 0.21 7.13
C MET A 31 -7.01 1.02 6.08
N MET A 32 -7.36 0.83 4.81
CA MET A 32 -6.70 1.54 3.73
C MET A 32 -6.96 3.04 3.81
N ALA A 33 -8.19 3.43 4.09
CA ALA A 33 -8.55 4.85 4.21
C ALA A 33 -7.88 5.52 5.41
N SER A 34 -7.64 4.79 6.48
CA SER A 34 -7.00 5.35 7.68
C SER A 34 -5.54 5.71 7.44
N ALA A 35 -4.89 5.11 6.46
CA ALA A 35 -3.46 5.30 6.22
C ALA A 35 -3.15 6.00 4.89
N SER A 36 -4.13 6.13 4.00
CA SER A 36 -3.91 6.64 2.66
C SER A 36 -4.96 7.69 2.31
N ASP A 37 -4.51 8.90 2.03
CA ASP A 37 -5.42 9.97 1.59
C ASP A 37 -6.07 9.64 0.25
N TYR A 38 -5.36 8.91 -0.60
CA TYR A 38 -5.90 8.44 -1.87
C TYR A 38 -7.12 7.55 -1.65
N PHE A 39 -6.99 6.54 -0.78
CA PHE A 39 -8.10 5.63 -0.49
C PHE A 39 -9.20 6.32 0.32
N LYS A 40 -8.82 7.21 1.23
CA LYS A 40 -9.82 7.95 2.00
C LYS A 40 -10.72 8.75 1.08
N ALA A 41 -10.13 9.48 0.14
CA ALA A 41 -10.91 10.26 -0.83
C ALA A 41 -11.78 9.35 -1.71
N MET A 42 -11.22 8.23 -2.16
CA MET A 42 -11.95 7.30 -3.01
C MET A 42 -13.16 6.69 -2.30
N PHE A 43 -12.97 6.23 -1.06
CA PHE A 43 -14.00 5.49 -0.34
C PHE A 43 -15.01 6.36 0.38
N THR A 44 -14.72 7.65 0.58
CA THR A 44 -15.63 8.56 1.29
C THR A 44 -16.19 9.67 0.41
N GLY A 45 -15.82 9.70 -0.86
CA GLY A 45 -16.15 10.81 -1.74
C GLY A 45 -17.54 10.79 -2.38
N GLY A 46 -18.39 9.82 -2.06
CA GLY A 46 -19.71 9.72 -2.67
C GLY A 46 -19.67 9.29 -4.12
N MET A 47 -18.54 8.78 -4.59
CA MET A 47 -18.33 8.35 -5.96
C MET A 47 -18.70 6.88 -6.16
N LYS A 48 -18.78 6.46 -7.42
CA LYS A 48 -19.09 5.06 -7.73
C LYS A 48 -18.07 4.10 -7.19
N GLU A 49 -16.84 4.55 -7.00
CA GLU A 49 -15.76 3.73 -6.47
C GLU A 49 -16.08 3.18 -5.09
N GLN A 50 -16.98 3.82 -4.34
CA GLN A 50 -17.39 3.31 -3.04
C GLN A 50 -18.05 1.94 -3.12
N ASP A 51 -18.71 1.67 -4.24
CA ASP A 51 -19.45 0.43 -4.42
C ASP A 51 -18.64 -0.66 -5.11
N LEU A 52 -17.43 -0.35 -5.57
CA LEU A 52 -16.59 -1.32 -6.26
C LEU A 52 -16.01 -2.32 -5.29
N MET A 53 -16.13 -3.60 -5.63
CA MET A 53 -15.53 -4.69 -4.86
C MET A 53 -14.09 -4.94 -5.25
N CYS A 54 -13.70 -4.52 -6.44
CA CYS A 54 -12.38 -4.76 -7.00
C CYS A 54 -11.85 -3.48 -7.62
N ILE A 55 -10.67 -3.05 -7.19
CA ILE A 55 -10.08 -1.78 -7.65
C ILE A 55 -8.72 -2.05 -8.26
N LYS A 56 -8.56 -1.68 -9.53
CA LYS A 56 -7.29 -1.81 -10.21
C LYS A 56 -6.46 -0.55 -10.04
N LEU A 57 -5.22 -0.72 -9.61
CA LEU A 57 -4.30 0.37 -9.35
C LEU A 57 -3.20 0.35 -10.41
N HIS A 58 -3.43 1.07 -11.50
CA HIS A 58 -2.54 1.03 -12.68
C HIS A 58 -1.15 1.59 -12.42
N GLY A 59 -1.02 2.50 -11.46
CA GLY A 59 0.25 3.12 -11.14
C GLY A 59 1.08 2.40 -10.07
N VAL A 60 0.64 1.22 -9.65
CA VAL A 60 1.26 0.50 -8.54
C VAL A 60 1.51 -0.94 -8.98
N ASN A 61 2.74 -1.45 -8.78
CA ASN A 61 3.01 -2.85 -9.09
C ASN A 61 2.79 -3.73 -7.85
N LYS A 62 2.83 -5.04 -8.05
CA LYS A 62 2.52 -6.00 -6.97
C LYS A 62 3.54 -5.95 -5.83
N ILE A 63 4.80 -5.69 -6.14
CA ILE A 63 5.85 -5.61 -5.13
C ILE A 63 5.61 -4.42 -4.20
N GLY A 64 5.41 -3.24 -4.78
CA GLY A 64 5.14 -2.04 -4.01
C GLY A 64 3.84 -2.12 -3.24
N LEU A 65 2.79 -2.63 -3.88
CA LEU A 65 1.48 -2.74 -3.23
C LEU A 65 1.54 -3.67 -2.02
N LYS A 66 2.22 -4.81 -2.15
CA LYS A 66 2.35 -5.73 -1.03
C LYS A 66 3.08 -5.09 0.15
N LYS A 67 4.16 -4.35 -0.13
CA LYS A 67 4.91 -3.65 0.92
C LYS A 67 4.06 -2.62 1.64
N ILE A 68 3.27 -1.87 0.88
CA ILE A 68 2.38 -0.86 1.44
C ILE A 68 1.30 -1.50 2.32
N ILE A 69 0.67 -2.57 1.84
CA ILE A 69 -0.37 -3.26 2.59
C ILE A 69 0.21 -3.84 3.89
N ASP A 70 1.36 -4.49 3.81
CA ASP A 70 2.00 -5.04 4.99
C ASP A 70 2.30 -3.94 6.02
N PHE A 71 2.77 -2.78 5.56
CA PHE A 71 3.04 -1.65 6.45
C PHE A 71 1.76 -1.15 7.13
N ILE A 72 0.69 -0.99 6.36
CA ILE A 72 -0.57 -0.47 6.90
C ILE A 72 -1.10 -1.39 8.02
N TYR A 73 -0.97 -2.70 7.82
CA TYR A 73 -1.53 -3.67 8.77
C TYR A 73 -0.59 -4.01 9.93
N THR A 74 0.72 -3.91 9.74
CA THR A 74 1.68 -4.35 10.75
C THR A 74 2.58 -3.24 11.28
N ALA A 75 2.58 -2.07 10.66
CA ALA A 75 3.49 -0.96 10.95
C ALA A 75 4.97 -1.34 10.77
N LYS A 76 5.24 -2.38 9.98
CA LYS A 76 6.59 -2.83 9.68
C LYS A 76 6.86 -2.71 8.20
N LEU A 77 8.05 -2.21 7.86
CA LEU A 77 8.44 -2.00 6.48
C LEU A 77 9.87 -2.48 6.28
N SER A 78 10.04 -3.50 5.45
CA SER A 78 11.36 -4.04 5.11
C SER A 78 11.77 -3.54 3.75
N LEU A 79 12.75 -2.65 3.70
CA LEU A 79 13.26 -2.10 2.45
C LEU A 79 14.62 -2.68 2.11
N ASN A 80 14.85 -2.91 0.83
CA ASN A 80 16.15 -3.22 0.26
C ASN A 80 16.25 -2.56 -1.10
N MET A 81 17.41 -2.66 -1.76
CA MET A 81 17.59 -1.99 -3.04
C MET A 81 16.70 -2.56 -4.14
N ASP A 82 16.27 -3.80 -4.00
CA ASP A 82 15.43 -4.45 -5.00
C ASP A 82 13.98 -3.97 -4.95
N ASN A 83 13.48 -3.58 -3.78
CA ASN A 83 12.08 -3.18 -3.63
C ASN A 83 11.88 -1.69 -3.34
N LEU A 84 12.97 -0.95 -3.15
CA LEU A 84 12.88 0.46 -2.75
C LEU A 84 12.09 1.31 -3.74
N GLN A 85 12.42 1.22 -5.01
CA GLN A 85 11.76 2.03 -6.01
C GLN A 85 10.28 1.68 -6.15
N ASP A 86 9.95 0.40 -6.15
CA ASP A 86 8.56 -0.04 -6.24
C ASP A 86 7.75 0.46 -5.06
N THR A 87 8.33 0.39 -3.86
CA THR A 87 7.68 0.86 -2.64
C THR A 87 7.50 2.39 -2.66
N LEU A 88 8.53 3.10 -3.12
CA LEU A 88 8.48 4.56 -3.22
C LEU A 88 7.40 5.01 -4.20
N GLU A 89 7.32 4.38 -5.36
CA GLU A 89 6.30 4.71 -6.35
C GLU A 89 4.90 4.42 -5.83
N ALA A 90 4.71 3.29 -5.15
CA ALA A 90 3.42 2.93 -4.58
C ALA A 90 3.01 3.93 -3.49
N ALA A 91 3.93 4.30 -2.61
CA ALA A 91 3.64 5.24 -1.54
C ALA A 91 3.32 6.63 -2.08
N SER A 92 4.00 7.04 -3.15
CA SER A 92 3.75 8.31 -3.80
C SER A 92 2.37 8.32 -4.45
N PHE A 93 2.03 7.26 -5.18
CA PHE A 93 0.73 7.13 -5.84
C PHE A 93 -0.41 7.12 -4.82
N LEU A 94 -0.23 6.37 -3.73
CA LEU A 94 -1.26 6.19 -2.71
C LEU A 94 -1.22 7.26 -1.61
N GLN A 95 -0.29 8.20 -1.69
CA GLN A 95 -0.17 9.33 -0.76
C GLN A 95 -0.03 8.85 0.69
N ILE A 96 0.98 8.03 0.94
CA ILE A 96 1.26 7.50 2.27
C ILE A 96 2.56 8.12 2.76
N LEU A 97 2.45 9.25 3.45
CA LEU A 97 3.60 10.06 3.85
C LEU A 97 4.61 9.32 4.75
N PRO A 98 4.18 8.54 5.77
CA PRO A 98 5.15 7.81 6.60
C PRO A 98 6.06 6.88 5.81
N VAL A 99 5.54 6.24 4.76
CA VAL A 99 6.36 5.36 3.93
C VAL A 99 7.33 6.16 3.08
N LEU A 100 6.89 7.31 2.56
CA LEU A 100 7.77 8.20 1.79
C LEU A 100 8.94 8.67 2.66
N ASP A 101 8.66 9.06 3.89
CA ASP A 101 9.71 9.50 4.82
C ASP A 101 10.65 8.35 5.14
N PHE A 102 10.14 7.15 5.35
CA PHE A 102 10.95 5.97 5.63
C PHE A 102 11.88 5.68 4.45
N CYS A 103 11.40 5.79 3.22
CA CYS A 103 12.21 5.58 2.03
C CYS A 103 13.35 6.61 1.94
N LYS A 104 13.07 7.87 2.29
CA LYS A 104 14.10 8.91 2.30
C LYS A 104 15.20 8.59 3.32
N VAL A 105 14.79 8.20 4.53
CA VAL A 105 15.76 7.84 5.58
C VAL A 105 16.60 6.65 5.15
N PHE A 106 15.98 5.66 4.54
CA PHE A 106 16.68 4.49 4.04
C PHE A 106 17.73 4.86 3.00
N LEU A 107 17.38 5.75 2.06
CA LEU A 107 18.31 6.20 1.04
C LEU A 107 19.49 6.95 1.63
N ILE A 108 19.22 7.85 2.57
CA ILE A 108 20.27 8.65 3.20
C ILE A 108 21.22 7.73 4.00
N SER A 109 20.67 6.81 4.78
CA SER A 109 21.47 5.87 5.56
C SER A 109 22.31 4.97 4.67
N GLY A 110 21.72 4.49 3.58
CA GLY A 110 22.44 3.66 2.63
C GLY A 110 23.59 4.40 1.97
N LEU A 111 23.38 5.67 1.62
CA LEU A 111 24.43 6.49 1.04
C LEU A 111 25.57 6.75 2.03
N GLU A 112 25.24 6.96 3.29
CA GLU A 112 26.24 7.18 4.33
C GLU A 112 27.11 5.95 4.54
N PHE A 113 26.52 4.76 4.48
CA PHE A 113 27.27 3.52 4.69
C PHE A 113 28.10 3.12 3.49
N THR A 114 27.73 3.57 2.31
CA THR A 114 28.44 3.24 1.07
C THR A 114 29.46 4.29 0.68
N GLY A 115 29.39 5.44 1.31
CA GLY A 115 30.27 6.60 1.02
C GLY A 115 31.70 6.48 1.53
#